data_4052cb73bf1480a2754c58a088adb64a
#
_entry.id   4052cb73bf1480a2754c58a088adb64a
#
_cell.length_a   1.000
_cell.length_b   1.000
_cell.length_c   1.000
_cell.angle_alpha   90.00
_cell.angle_beta   90.00
_cell.angle_gamma   90.00
#
_symmetry.space_group_name_H-M   'P 1'
#
loop_
_entity.id
_entity.type
_entity.pdbx_description
1 polymer ?
#
loop_
_entity_poly.entity_id
_entity_poly.type
_entity_poly.pdbx_seq_one_letter_code
_entity_poly.pdbx_strand_id
1 'polypeptide(L)'
;HDHGGPCDHGPCGPDHDHGSAPPSGNPDNQTIRCIPDPWRWINDRVRAPQVERHLEGARGVEMIPVLWASVRADPKNLDAWTTACYIANTTMKDRALAERILDEGLRLNPDEPELLFTRGRLVLDGGKGDRAAARALMLRAQEVLRARCGGDDSKLTPGQREAKRHLGLFLENLR
;
A
#
# COMPACT_ATOMS: atom_id res chain seq x y z
N HIS A 1 13.16 -35.72 -25.06
CA HIS A 1 14.22 -34.88 -25.63
C HIS A 1 14.69 -33.94 -24.57
N ASP A 2 15.81 -34.29 -23.93
CA ASP A 2 16.60 -33.55 -23.01
C ASP A 2 17.33 -32.41 -23.74
N HIS A 3 17.21 -31.17 -23.26
CA HIS A 3 18.20 -30.15 -23.44
C HIS A 3 18.28 -29.29 -22.19
N GLY A 4 18.96 -29.84 -21.19
CA GLY A 4 19.50 -29.07 -20.09
C GLY A 4 20.97 -28.73 -20.42
N GLY A 5 21.29 -27.45 -20.55
CA GLY A 5 22.65 -26.94 -20.58
C GLY A 5 22.76 -25.73 -19.65
N PRO A 6 23.65 -25.77 -18.63
CA PRO A 6 23.91 -24.60 -17.79
C PRO A 6 24.74 -23.58 -18.57
N CYS A 7 24.27 -22.32 -18.62
CA CYS A 7 25.05 -21.20 -19.15
C CYS A 7 26.15 -20.85 -18.15
N ASP A 8 27.37 -21.21 -18.50
CA ASP A 8 28.59 -20.89 -17.79
C ASP A 8 28.99 -19.45 -18.18
N HIS A 9 28.70 -18.49 -17.31
CA HIS A 9 29.16 -17.11 -17.45
C HIS A 9 30.54 -17.00 -16.78
N GLY A 10 31.58 -17.23 -17.59
CA GLY A 10 32.96 -16.93 -17.19
C GLY A 10 33.16 -15.45 -16.88
N PRO A 11 34.14 -15.11 -16.01
CA PRO A 11 34.42 -13.72 -15.64
C PRO A 11 35.04 -12.98 -16.83
N CYS A 12 34.43 -11.84 -17.18
CA CYS A 12 35.00 -10.91 -18.19
C CYS A 12 36.32 -10.36 -17.67
N GLY A 13 37.41 -10.64 -18.43
CA GLY A 13 38.71 -10.11 -18.16
C GLY A 13 38.84 -8.60 -18.47
N PRO A 14 39.78 -7.90 -17.87
CA PRO A 14 39.93 -6.44 -17.93
C PRO A 14 40.82 -5.93 -19.07
N ASP A 15 40.68 -6.41 -20.31
CA ASP A 15 41.51 -5.91 -21.41
C ASP A 15 40.69 -5.78 -22.72
N HIS A 16 39.90 -4.70 -22.79
CA HIS A 16 39.51 -4.14 -24.09
C HIS A 16 40.09 -2.75 -24.24
N ASP A 17 41.28 -2.77 -24.85
CA ASP A 17 41.97 -1.60 -25.38
C ASP A 17 41.20 -1.05 -26.59
N HIS A 18 40.38 -0.02 -26.38
CA HIS A 18 39.75 0.73 -27.44
C HIS A 18 40.70 1.81 -27.94
N GLY A 19 41.32 1.51 -29.06
CA GLY A 19 42.19 2.40 -29.78
C GLY A 19 41.67 3.82 -29.90
N SER A 20 42.47 4.73 -29.37
CA SER A 20 42.24 6.17 -29.36
C SER A 20 42.37 6.71 -30.79
N ALA A 21 41.23 7.15 -31.35
CA ALA A 21 41.27 8.10 -32.50
C ALA A 21 41.63 9.49 -31.96
N PRO A 22 42.51 10.24 -32.57
CA PRO A 22 42.89 11.58 -32.11
C PRO A 22 41.72 12.55 -32.30
N PRO A 23 41.45 13.40 -31.31
CA PRO A 23 40.41 14.43 -31.44
C PRO A 23 40.90 15.51 -32.41
N SER A 24 40.15 15.76 -33.49
CA SER A 24 40.32 16.96 -34.32
C SER A 24 39.95 18.17 -33.44
N GLY A 25 40.99 18.88 -33.03
CA GLY A 25 40.85 20.04 -32.14
C GLY A 25 40.19 21.20 -32.84
N ASN A 26 39.11 21.69 -32.28
CA ASN A 26 38.66 23.05 -32.47
C ASN A 26 39.16 23.85 -31.25
N PRO A 27 40.07 24.83 -31.41
CA PRO A 27 40.75 25.48 -30.30
C PRO A 27 39.86 26.43 -29.48
N ASP A 28 38.60 26.62 -29.86
CA ASP A 28 37.71 27.62 -29.20
C ASP A 28 36.70 27.00 -28.20
N ASN A 29 36.79 25.71 -27.91
CA ASN A 29 35.96 25.14 -26.91
C ASN A 29 36.66 25.18 -25.54
N GLN A 30 36.88 26.40 -25.04
CA GLN A 30 37.31 26.65 -23.68
C GLN A 30 36.28 26.11 -22.73
N THR A 31 36.62 24.96 -22.14
CA THR A 31 36.34 24.61 -20.76
C THR A 31 35.05 25.17 -20.20
N ILE A 32 33.90 24.64 -20.63
CA ILE A 32 32.75 24.61 -19.79
C ILE A 32 33.16 23.68 -18.64
N ARG A 33 33.70 24.27 -17.56
CA ARG A 33 33.81 23.58 -16.28
C ARG A 33 32.42 23.00 -16.00
N CYS A 34 32.31 21.69 -16.05
CA CYS A 34 31.08 21.00 -15.67
C CYS A 34 30.73 21.48 -14.29
N ILE A 35 29.83 22.46 -14.21
CA ILE A 35 29.19 22.82 -12.94
C ILE A 35 28.55 21.51 -12.52
N PRO A 36 28.98 20.92 -11.39
CA PRO A 36 28.38 19.67 -10.94
C PRO A 36 26.88 19.95 -10.83
N ASP A 37 26.07 19.13 -11.51
CA ASP A 37 24.61 19.28 -11.48
C ASP A 37 24.17 19.29 -10.01
N PRO A 38 23.72 20.45 -9.49
CA PRO A 38 23.37 20.57 -8.08
C PRO A 38 22.21 19.65 -7.71
N TRP A 39 21.37 19.29 -8.70
CA TRP A 39 20.27 18.37 -8.52
C TRP A 39 20.77 16.93 -8.36
N ARG A 40 21.81 16.52 -9.09
CA ARG A 40 22.43 15.21 -8.92
C ARG A 40 23.09 15.09 -7.55
N TRP A 41 23.81 16.12 -7.09
CA TRP A 41 24.42 16.15 -5.77
C TRP A 41 23.38 16.11 -4.64
N ILE A 42 22.26 16.83 -4.78
CA ILE A 42 21.12 16.80 -3.84
C ILE A 42 20.48 15.41 -3.88
N ASN A 43 20.22 14.87 -5.08
CA ASN A 43 19.58 13.58 -5.24
C ASN A 43 20.40 12.42 -4.64
N ASP A 44 21.73 12.46 -4.78
CA ASP A 44 22.62 11.44 -4.24
C ASP A 44 22.76 11.54 -2.70
N ARG A 45 22.51 12.71 -2.11
CA ARG A 45 22.57 12.92 -0.65
C ARG A 45 21.22 12.91 0.07
N VAL A 46 20.15 13.29 -0.61
CA VAL A 46 18.79 13.34 -0.03
C VAL A 46 18.03 12.04 -0.30
N ARG A 47 18.30 11.37 -1.41
CA ARG A 47 17.88 9.99 -1.62
C ARG A 47 18.94 9.04 -1.09
N ALA A 48 19.07 8.94 0.21
CA ALA A 48 19.45 7.65 0.76
C ALA A 48 18.45 6.63 0.20
N PRO A 49 18.90 5.50 -0.39
CA PRO A 49 17.99 4.46 -0.81
C PRO A 49 17.20 4.07 0.43
N GLN A 50 15.98 4.56 0.53
CA GLN A 50 15.02 4.01 1.48
C GLN A 50 14.75 2.62 0.93
N VAL A 51 15.55 1.67 1.41
CA VAL A 51 15.14 0.28 1.37
C VAL A 51 13.84 0.29 2.16
N GLU A 52 12.71 0.27 1.45
CA GLU A 52 11.41 0.02 2.05
C GLU A 52 11.50 -1.35 2.71
N ARG A 53 12.00 -1.37 3.92
CA ARG A 53 11.91 -2.53 4.78
C ARG A 53 10.46 -2.57 5.19
N HIS A 54 9.67 -3.37 4.49
CA HIS A 54 8.37 -3.74 4.98
C HIS A 54 8.51 -4.08 6.45
N LEU A 55 7.66 -3.47 7.29
CA LEU A 55 7.65 -3.73 8.73
C LEU A 55 7.24 -5.19 8.94
N GLU A 56 8.22 -6.08 8.97
CA GLU A 56 8.01 -7.51 9.19
C GLU A 56 8.02 -7.82 10.69
N GLY A 57 7.06 -8.62 11.11
CA GLY A 57 7.05 -9.21 12.46
C GLY A 57 6.93 -8.19 13.60
N ALA A 58 7.89 -8.17 14.50
CA ALA A 58 7.86 -7.40 15.77
C ALA A 58 7.68 -5.89 15.59
N ARG A 59 8.13 -5.30 14.48
CA ARG A 59 7.99 -3.86 14.23
C ARG A 59 6.54 -3.42 13.97
N GLY A 60 5.67 -4.31 13.49
CA GLY A 60 4.25 -4.02 13.36
C GLY A 60 3.59 -3.74 14.70
N VAL A 61 4.04 -4.40 15.77
CA VAL A 61 3.54 -4.21 17.13
C VAL A 61 3.78 -2.79 17.64
N GLU A 62 4.92 -2.20 17.29
CA GLU A 62 5.30 -0.84 17.71
C GLU A 62 4.39 0.24 17.09
N MET A 63 3.74 -0.05 15.98
CA MET A 63 2.82 0.89 15.32
C MET A 63 1.45 0.97 16.00
N ILE A 64 1.02 -0.09 16.69
CA ILE A 64 -0.31 -0.12 17.32
C ILE A 64 -0.53 1.01 18.33
N PRO A 65 0.42 1.32 19.26
CA PRO A 65 0.26 2.45 20.17
C PRO A 65 0.13 3.80 19.45
N VAL A 66 0.87 4.00 18.33
CA VAL A 66 0.81 5.24 17.54
C VAL A 66 -0.56 5.36 16.85
N LEU A 67 -1.06 4.28 16.28
CA LEU A 67 -2.39 4.25 15.67
C LEU A 67 -3.50 4.46 16.71
N TRP A 68 -3.37 3.87 17.90
CA TRP A 68 -4.29 4.14 19.01
C TRP A 68 -4.27 5.62 19.46
N ALA A 69 -3.09 6.24 19.50
CA ALA A 69 -3.00 7.67 19.79
C ALA A 69 -3.69 8.49 18.68
N SER A 70 -3.51 8.11 17.41
CA SER A 70 -4.15 8.77 16.27
C SER A 70 -5.67 8.72 16.34
N VAL A 71 -6.26 7.54 16.56
CA VAL A 71 -7.73 7.38 16.64
C VAL A 71 -8.34 8.01 17.90
N ARG A 72 -7.56 8.17 18.97
CA ARG A 72 -8.01 8.91 20.15
C ARG A 72 -8.00 10.42 19.92
N ALA A 73 -7.01 10.92 19.17
CA ALA A 73 -6.93 12.33 18.82
C ALA A 73 -8.00 12.71 17.79
N ASP A 74 -8.23 11.85 16.81
CA ASP A 74 -9.26 12.01 15.79
C ASP A 74 -10.00 10.68 15.53
N PRO A 75 -11.13 10.44 16.19
CA PRO A 75 -11.93 9.22 15.99
C PRO A 75 -12.48 9.05 14.57
N LYS A 76 -12.48 10.11 13.75
CA LYS A 76 -12.89 10.08 12.34
C LYS A 76 -11.75 9.73 11.39
N ASN A 77 -10.55 9.53 11.89
CA ASN A 77 -9.41 9.07 11.10
C ASN A 77 -9.59 7.59 10.72
N LEU A 78 -10.29 7.36 9.62
CA LEU A 78 -10.63 6.01 9.12
C LEU A 78 -9.38 5.22 8.72
N ASP A 79 -8.38 5.89 8.15
CA ASP A 79 -7.12 5.26 7.76
C ASP A 79 -6.39 4.65 8.96
N ALA A 80 -6.43 5.33 10.11
CA ALA A 80 -5.84 4.79 11.33
C ALA A 80 -6.55 3.52 11.80
N TRP A 81 -7.89 3.47 11.76
CA TRP A 81 -8.67 2.28 12.12
C TRP A 81 -8.41 1.11 11.19
N THR A 82 -8.45 1.34 9.88
CA THR A 82 -8.25 0.29 8.87
C THR A 82 -6.81 -0.22 8.88
N THR A 83 -5.82 0.66 9.05
CA THR A 83 -4.40 0.30 9.16
C THR A 83 -4.13 -0.49 10.44
N ALA A 84 -4.68 -0.09 11.58
CA ALA A 84 -4.53 -0.82 12.84
C ALA A 84 -5.13 -2.24 12.73
N CYS A 85 -6.31 -2.37 12.13
CA CYS A 85 -6.93 -3.66 11.86
C CYS A 85 -6.04 -4.53 10.94
N TYR A 86 -5.52 -3.95 9.85
CA TYR A 86 -4.65 -4.65 8.93
C TYR A 86 -3.40 -5.20 9.65
N ILE A 87 -2.71 -4.36 10.41
CA ILE A 87 -1.50 -4.76 11.17
C ILE A 87 -1.83 -5.87 12.16
N ALA A 88 -2.92 -5.72 12.93
CA ALA A 88 -3.35 -6.74 13.89
C ALA A 88 -3.61 -8.08 13.20
N ASN A 89 -4.37 -8.09 12.10
CA ASN A 89 -4.75 -9.31 11.40
C ASN A 89 -3.59 -9.94 10.61
N THR A 90 -2.82 -9.15 9.86
CA THR A 90 -1.84 -9.69 8.91
C THR A 90 -0.45 -9.82 9.50
N THR A 91 0.02 -8.83 10.25
CA THR A 91 1.38 -8.79 10.79
C THR A 91 1.46 -9.51 12.14
N MET A 92 0.54 -9.19 13.04
CA MET A 92 0.52 -9.79 14.38
C MET A 92 -0.19 -11.15 14.42
N LYS A 93 -0.99 -11.46 13.39
CA LYS A 93 -1.86 -12.65 13.35
C LYS A 93 -2.85 -12.72 14.51
N ASP A 94 -3.16 -11.58 15.11
CA ASP A 94 -4.13 -11.42 16.19
C ASP A 94 -5.48 -10.95 15.66
N ARG A 95 -6.26 -11.91 15.20
CA ARG A 95 -7.61 -11.67 14.68
C ARG A 95 -8.53 -11.05 15.73
N ALA A 96 -8.42 -11.49 17.00
CA ALA A 96 -9.27 -10.98 18.07
C ALA A 96 -9.00 -9.49 18.33
N LEU A 97 -7.76 -9.07 18.25
CA LEU A 97 -7.39 -7.65 18.31
C LEU A 97 -7.95 -6.88 17.11
N ALA A 98 -7.83 -7.42 15.90
CA ALA A 98 -8.36 -6.79 14.69
C ALA A 98 -9.89 -6.60 14.78
N GLU A 99 -10.61 -7.59 15.28
CA GLU A 99 -12.07 -7.50 15.52
C GLU A 99 -12.42 -6.40 16.52
N ARG A 100 -11.73 -6.35 17.67
CA ARG A 100 -11.94 -5.30 18.68
C ARG A 100 -11.67 -3.89 18.14
N ILE A 101 -10.63 -3.73 17.33
CA ILE A 101 -10.30 -2.45 16.68
C ILE A 101 -11.45 -1.99 15.80
N LEU A 102 -11.96 -2.89 14.94
CA LEU A 102 -13.08 -2.54 14.03
C LEU A 102 -14.40 -2.32 14.78
N ASP A 103 -14.68 -3.11 15.81
CA ASP A 103 -15.89 -2.95 16.62
C ASP A 103 -15.89 -1.58 17.32
N GLU A 104 -14.74 -1.14 17.84
CA GLU A 104 -14.60 0.20 18.43
C GLU A 104 -14.70 1.31 17.36
N GLY A 105 -14.05 1.12 16.20
CA GLY A 105 -14.14 2.04 15.07
C GLY A 105 -15.59 2.22 14.59
N LEU A 106 -16.33 1.11 14.45
CA LEU A 106 -17.75 1.12 14.06
C LEU A 106 -18.66 1.69 15.15
N ARG A 107 -18.32 1.51 16.42
CA ARG A 107 -19.07 2.12 17.52
C ARG A 107 -19.02 3.65 17.46
N LEU A 108 -17.87 4.21 17.09
CA LEU A 108 -17.66 5.66 16.95
C LEU A 108 -18.10 6.21 15.58
N ASN A 109 -18.10 5.35 14.55
CA ASN A 109 -18.44 5.71 13.18
C ASN A 109 -19.39 4.63 12.57
N PRO A 110 -20.64 4.52 13.02
CA PRO A 110 -21.50 3.37 12.72
C PRO A 110 -21.90 3.24 11.24
N ASP A 111 -21.89 4.35 10.50
CA ASP A 111 -22.27 4.40 9.09
C ASP A 111 -21.07 4.72 8.18
N GLU A 112 -19.87 4.28 8.57
CA GLU A 112 -18.70 4.45 7.73
C GLU A 112 -18.51 3.26 6.79
N PRO A 113 -18.70 3.46 5.46
CA PRO A 113 -18.67 2.36 4.50
C PRO A 113 -17.34 1.61 4.47
N GLU A 114 -16.22 2.31 4.69
CA GLU A 114 -14.89 1.72 4.68
C GLU A 114 -14.68 0.76 5.86
N LEU A 115 -15.18 1.12 7.05
CA LEU A 115 -15.12 0.25 8.22
C LEU A 115 -16.06 -0.96 8.08
N LEU A 116 -17.28 -0.75 7.57
CA LEU A 116 -18.24 -1.82 7.30
C LEU A 116 -17.65 -2.81 6.27
N PHE A 117 -17.03 -2.31 5.21
CA PHE A 117 -16.39 -3.15 4.20
C PHE A 117 -15.21 -3.93 4.80
N THR A 118 -14.35 -3.26 5.57
CA THR A 118 -13.20 -3.91 6.23
C THR A 118 -13.66 -4.98 7.22
N ARG A 119 -14.74 -4.74 7.96
CA ARG A 119 -15.34 -5.74 8.86
C ARG A 119 -15.88 -6.94 8.08
N GLY A 120 -16.57 -6.70 6.97
CA GLY A 120 -17.06 -7.76 6.07
C GLY A 120 -15.93 -8.63 5.52
N ARG A 121 -14.81 -8.01 5.09
CA ARG A 121 -13.61 -8.74 4.66
C ARG A 121 -13.03 -9.58 5.79
N LEU A 122 -12.88 -9.01 6.97
CA LEU A 122 -12.32 -9.73 8.12
C LEU A 122 -13.17 -10.96 8.47
N VAL A 123 -14.51 -10.87 8.37
CA VAL A 123 -15.39 -12.01 8.56
C VAL A 123 -15.11 -13.13 7.55
N LEU A 124 -14.82 -12.80 6.29
CA LEU A 124 -14.51 -13.77 5.23
C LEU A 124 -13.13 -14.42 5.39
N ASP A 125 -12.12 -13.66 5.81
CA ASP A 125 -10.73 -14.14 5.94
C ASP A 125 -10.55 -15.30 6.93
N GLY A 126 -11.57 -15.59 7.75
CA GLY A 126 -11.53 -16.68 8.73
C GLY A 126 -11.65 -18.11 8.16
N GLY A 127 -11.71 -18.28 6.83
CA GLY A 127 -11.78 -19.59 6.15
C GLY A 127 -13.07 -20.39 6.39
N LYS A 128 -13.71 -20.18 7.53
CA LYS A 128 -15.06 -20.66 7.90
C LYS A 128 -16.01 -19.48 8.07
N GLY A 129 -15.67 -18.35 7.44
CA GLY A 129 -16.36 -17.10 7.61
C GLY A 129 -17.84 -17.20 7.27
N ASP A 130 -18.65 -16.54 8.09
CA ASP A 130 -20.07 -16.39 7.82
C ASP A 130 -20.29 -15.49 6.61
N ARG A 131 -20.46 -16.13 5.44
CA ARG A 131 -20.70 -15.42 4.16
C ARG A 131 -21.96 -14.56 4.22
N ALA A 132 -22.98 -14.98 4.99
CA ALA A 132 -24.22 -14.22 5.12
C ALA A 132 -23.98 -12.96 5.94
N ALA A 133 -23.26 -13.05 7.07
CA ALA A 133 -22.90 -11.89 7.89
C ALA A 133 -21.98 -10.92 7.11
N ALA A 134 -20.98 -11.44 6.41
CA ALA A 134 -20.11 -10.61 5.58
C ALA A 134 -20.91 -9.86 4.49
N ARG A 135 -21.81 -10.58 3.79
CA ARG A 135 -22.69 -10.00 2.78
C ARG A 135 -23.60 -8.92 3.34
N ALA A 136 -24.16 -9.12 4.53
CA ALA A 136 -25.01 -8.12 5.20
C ALA A 136 -24.24 -6.83 5.47
N LEU A 137 -23.00 -6.92 6.00
CA LEU A 137 -22.13 -5.75 6.24
C LEU A 137 -21.80 -5.01 4.94
N MET A 138 -21.49 -5.74 3.87
CA MET A 138 -21.16 -5.16 2.57
C MET A 138 -22.39 -4.50 1.89
N LEU A 139 -23.58 -5.09 2.03
CA LEU A 139 -24.82 -4.47 1.55
C LEU A 139 -25.11 -3.18 2.29
N ARG A 140 -24.94 -3.16 3.63
CA ARG A 140 -25.10 -1.93 4.42
C ARG A 140 -24.12 -0.85 3.97
N ALA A 141 -22.84 -1.20 3.76
CA ALA A 141 -21.85 -0.26 3.23
C ALA A 141 -22.28 0.31 1.85
N GLN A 142 -22.83 -0.52 0.99
CA GLN A 142 -23.34 -0.10 -0.33
C GLN A 142 -24.55 0.85 -0.22
N GLU A 143 -25.46 0.59 0.70
CA GLU A 143 -26.61 1.47 0.98
C GLU A 143 -26.16 2.85 1.45
N VAL A 144 -25.23 2.90 2.42
CA VAL A 144 -24.70 4.16 2.92
C VAL A 144 -24.02 4.95 1.81
N LEU A 145 -23.19 4.30 0.97
CA LEU A 145 -22.56 4.96 -0.17
C LEU A 145 -23.59 5.51 -1.17
N ARG A 146 -24.63 4.73 -1.46
CA ARG A 146 -25.71 5.20 -2.35
C ARG A 146 -26.45 6.40 -1.77
N ALA A 147 -26.75 6.37 -0.48
CA ALA A 147 -27.40 7.49 0.21
C ALA A 147 -26.54 8.77 0.18
N ARG A 148 -25.23 8.64 0.38
CA ARG A 148 -24.30 9.77 0.36
C ARG A 148 -24.11 10.38 -1.03
N CYS A 149 -23.99 9.55 -2.08
CA CYS A 149 -23.75 10.06 -3.43
C CYS A 149 -25.02 10.46 -4.16
N GLY A 150 -26.21 9.91 -3.81
CA GLY A 150 -27.44 10.18 -4.53
C GLY A 150 -27.37 9.84 -6.03
N GLY A 151 -26.47 8.90 -6.41
CA GLY A 151 -26.19 8.53 -7.80
C GLY A 151 -25.04 9.30 -8.46
N ASP A 152 -24.49 10.32 -7.79
CA ASP A 152 -23.38 11.13 -8.29
C ASP A 152 -22.07 10.77 -7.56
N ASP A 153 -21.22 9.98 -8.23
CA ASP A 153 -19.96 9.50 -7.68
C ASP A 153 -18.91 10.61 -7.45
N SER A 154 -19.11 11.81 -8.00
CA SER A 154 -18.22 12.94 -7.75
C SER A 154 -18.26 13.41 -6.29
N LYS A 155 -19.36 13.14 -5.59
CA LYS A 155 -19.55 13.47 -4.17
C LYS A 155 -18.80 12.53 -3.22
N LEU A 156 -18.32 11.40 -3.72
CA LEU A 156 -17.56 10.44 -2.91
C LEU A 156 -16.09 10.84 -2.82
N THR A 157 -15.49 10.62 -1.65
CA THR A 157 -14.04 10.72 -1.49
C THR A 157 -13.32 9.66 -2.34
N PRO A 158 -12.01 9.81 -2.62
CA PRO A 158 -11.24 8.80 -3.33
C PRO A 158 -11.34 7.41 -2.67
N GLY A 159 -11.21 7.32 -1.33
CA GLY A 159 -11.35 6.07 -0.57
C GLY A 159 -12.75 5.46 -0.71
N GLN A 160 -13.80 6.28 -0.64
CA GLN A 160 -15.17 5.81 -0.81
C GLN A 160 -15.45 5.29 -2.24
N ARG A 161 -14.89 5.92 -3.28
CA ARG A 161 -14.99 5.42 -4.66
C ARG A 161 -14.29 4.06 -4.80
N GLU A 162 -13.14 3.91 -4.20
CA GLU A 162 -12.40 2.65 -4.18
C GLU A 162 -13.18 1.56 -3.44
N ALA A 163 -13.71 1.87 -2.25
CA ALA A 163 -14.56 0.97 -1.48
C ALA A 163 -15.81 0.55 -2.28
N LYS A 164 -16.46 1.48 -2.99
CA LYS A 164 -17.62 1.20 -3.85
C LYS A 164 -17.28 0.21 -4.96
N ARG A 165 -16.13 0.38 -5.61
CA ARG A 165 -15.65 -0.52 -6.67
C ARG A 165 -15.42 -1.93 -6.11
N HIS A 166 -14.73 -2.04 -5.01
CA HIS A 166 -14.44 -3.32 -4.37
C HIS A 166 -15.69 -4.02 -3.86
N LEU A 167 -16.64 -3.27 -3.26
CA LEU A 167 -17.92 -3.82 -2.81
C LEU A 167 -18.69 -4.51 -3.93
N GLY A 168 -18.71 -3.94 -5.14
CA GLY A 168 -19.35 -4.56 -6.31
C GLY A 168 -18.76 -5.95 -6.59
N LEU A 169 -17.43 -6.03 -6.70
CA LEU A 169 -16.71 -7.29 -6.96
C LEU A 169 -16.93 -8.34 -5.86
N PHE A 170 -16.89 -7.93 -4.59
CA PHE A 170 -17.11 -8.86 -3.47
C PHE A 170 -18.55 -9.38 -3.42
N LEU A 171 -19.54 -8.52 -3.64
CA LEU A 171 -20.96 -8.91 -3.63
C LEU A 171 -21.31 -9.84 -4.78
N GLU A 172 -20.65 -9.72 -5.93
CA GLU A 172 -20.79 -10.67 -7.05
C GLU A 172 -20.26 -12.06 -6.68
N ASN A 173 -19.12 -12.12 -5.99
CA ASN A 173 -18.51 -13.38 -5.54
C ASN A 173 -19.25 -14.02 -4.34
N LEU A 174 -20.13 -13.30 -3.67
CA LEU A 174 -20.93 -13.78 -2.53
C LEU A 174 -22.37 -14.17 -2.92
N ARG A 175 -22.69 -14.15 -4.21
CA ARG A 175 -23.96 -14.68 -4.73
C ARG A 175 -23.87 -16.19 -4.83
#